data_e4d13ec9c613f6b365a304569e6da33b
#
_entry.id   e4d13ec9c613f6b365a304569e6da33b
#
_cell.length_a   1.000
_cell.length_b   1.000
_cell.length_c   1.000
_cell.angle_alpha   90.00
_cell.angle_beta   90.00
_cell.angle_gamma   90.00
#
_symmetry.space_group_name_H-M   'P 1'
#
loop_
_entity.id
_entity.type
_entity.pdbx_description
1 polymer ?
#
loop_
_entity_poly.entity_id
_entity_poly.type
_entity_poly.pdbx_seq_one_letter_code
_entity_poly.pdbx_strand_id
1 'polypeptide(L)'
;MTKTRIETDTFGPIKVDATRYWGAQAQRSIGNFRIGWEKQPLPVVRALGIVKRAAAETNMALGRLDKTIGETIVKAAQEVIDGKLDEHFPLVVWQTGSGTQSNMNANEVISNRAIEMLGGVMGSKKPVHPNDHVNMSQSSNDTYPTAMHVACAEQVQHHLIPALKHLHKALDAKARAWNHIIKIGRTHTQDATPLTLGQEFSGYAQQVLNGIKRIEMTMPMLMELAQGGTAVGTGLNAPVGFAEMVADRIAAITGMAFTSAPNKFEALAAHDAMVMTHGAINTVAASLFKIANDIRLLGSGPRSGLGELSLPENEPGSSIMPGKVNPTQCEALTMVCVQVFGNHAALTFADSQGHFELNVYNPVMAYNFLQSVRLLSDAAVSFTDNCVTGIEAREDNIKQALERSLMLVTALAPKYGYDRAAKIAKTAHKNGTTLREEAVKDGIDAADFDAIVRPEDMLGPK
;
A
#
# COMPACT_ATOMS: atom_id res chain seq x y z
N MET A 1 1.47 29.98 -31.53
CA MET A 1 2.78 29.38 -31.23
C MET A 1 3.08 29.64 -29.76
N THR A 2 3.43 28.61 -28.99
CA THR A 2 3.80 28.76 -27.58
C THR A 2 5.08 29.61 -27.51
N LYS A 3 5.10 30.60 -26.63
CA LYS A 3 6.30 31.46 -26.43
C LYS A 3 7.38 30.56 -25.78
N THR A 4 8.60 30.58 -26.35
CA THR A 4 9.73 29.78 -25.85
C THR A 4 10.86 30.69 -25.38
N ARG A 5 11.67 30.22 -24.43
CA ARG A 5 12.95 30.77 -24.02
C ARG A 5 14.07 29.79 -24.34
N ILE A 6 15.29 30.27 -24.40
CA ILE A 6 16.49 29.46 -24.57
C ILE A 6 17.08 29.17 -23.19
N GLU A 7 17.30 27.91 -22.91
CA GLU A 7 18.10 27.46 -21.75
C GLU A 7 19.33 26.67 -22.22
N THR A 8 20.32 26.52 -21.38
CA THR A 8 21.59 25.87 -21.73
C THR A 8 21.96 24.80 -20.67
N ASP A 9 22.60 23.75 -21.12
CA ASP A 9 23.35 22.81 -20.33
C ASP A 9 24.69 22.47 -20.98
N THR A 10 25.39 21.45 -20.53
CA THR A 10 26.69 21.03 -21.08
C THR A 10 26.61 20.56 -22.54
N PHE A 11 25.41 20.21 -23.03
CA PHE A 11 25.16 19.83 -24.43
C PHE A 11 24.74 21.00 -25.30
N GLY A 12 24.70 22.23 -24.76
CA GLY A 12 24.38 23.44 -25.51
C GLY A 12 22.94 23.96 -25.35
N PRO A 13 22.51 24.91 -26.18
CA PRO A 13 21.22 25.55 -26.04
C PRO A 13 20.05 24.65 -26.47
N ILE A 14 18.90 24.83 -25.81
CA ILE A 14 17.64 24.16 -26.16
C ILE A 14 16.46 25.12 -25.91
N LYS A 15 15.41 25.01 -26.72
CA LYS A 15 14.16 25.76 -26.55
C LYS A 15 13.30 25.09 -25.49
N VAL A 16 12.83 25.86 -24.50
CA VAL A 16 11.92 25.46 -23.44
C VAL A 16 10.69 26.35 -23.49
N ASP A 17 9.52 25.84 -23.17
CA ASP A 17 8.29 26.60 -23.00
C ASP A 17 8.51 27.72 -21.98
N ALA A 18 8.25 28.99 -22.38
CA ALA A 18 8.51 30.13 -21.51
C ALA A 18 7.61 30.19 -20.27
N THR A 19 6.50 29.44 -20.24
CA THR A 19 5.56 29.38 -19.11
C THR A 19 5.93 28.33 -18.09
N ARG A 20 6.95 27.50 -18.37
CA ARG A 20 7.34 26.36 -17.53
C ARG A 20 8.63 26.63 -16.78
N TYR A 21 8.71 26.18 -15.52
CA TYR A 21 9.92 26.37 -14.71
C TYR A 21 11.01 25.32 -14.96
N TRP A 22 10.71 24.18 -15.62
CA TRP A 22 11.77 23.23 -15.95
C TRP A 22 12.77 23.83 -16.95
N GLY A 23 13.99 23.31 -16.94
CA GLY A 23 15.08 23.82 -17.73
C GLY A 23 15.53 22.87 -18.84
N ALA A 24 16.80 23.04 -19.24
CA ALA A 24 17.38 22.32 -20.38
C ALA A 24 17.43 20.80 -20.20
N GLN A 25 17.83 20.31 -19.04
CA GLN A 25 17.97 18.87 -18.83
C GLN A 25 16.62 18.15 -18.80
N ALA A 26 15.61 18.70 -18.11
CA ALA A 26 14.27 18.16 -18.16
C ALA A 26 13.67 18.22 -19.58
N GLN A 27 13.90 19.30 -20.32
CA GLN A 27 13.46 19.40 -21.72
C GLN A 27 14.09 18.33 -22.63
N ARG A 28 15.38 18.00 -22.42
CA ARG A 28 16.00 16.89 -23.16
C ARG A 28 15.38 15.56 -22.80
N SER A 29 15.12 15.33 -21.52
CA SER A 29 14.47 14.10 -21.03
C SER A 29 13.10 13.89 -21.68
N ILE A 30 12.27 14.94 -21.80
CA ILE A 30 10.98 14.90 -22.51
C ILE A 30 11.16 14.44 -23.97
N GLY A 31 12.24 14.89 -24.61
CA GLY A 31 12.55 14.50 -25.99
C GLY A 31 13.06 13.06 -26.13
N ASN A 32 13.90 12.64 -25.19
CA ASN A 32 14.61 11.35 -25.24
C ASN A 32 13.79 10.16 -24.79
N PHE A 33 12.91 10.34 -23.79
CA PHE A 33 12.14 9.26 -23.17
C PHE A 33 10.64 9.37 -23.47
N ARG A 34 10.26 9.14 -24.71
CA ARG A 34 8.84 9.08 -25.15
C ARG A 34 8.30 7.66 -24.96
N ILE A 35 8.27 7.19 -23.72
CA ILE A 35 7.95 5.80 -23.36
C ILE A 35 6.79 5.84 -22.37
N GLY A 36 5.67 5.19 -22.72
CA GLY A 36 4.50 5.09 -21.86
C GLY A 36 3.86 6.45 -21.53
N TRP A 37 2.98 6.45 -20.58
CA TRP A 37 2.31 7.63 -20.03
C TRP A 37 2.55 7.81 -18.52
N GLU A 38 3.16 6.83 -17.87
CA GLU A 38 3.40 6.79 -16.44
C GLU A 38 4.40 7.89 -16.08
N LYS A 39 3.92 8.92 -15.41
CA LYS A 39 4.74 10.01 -14.90
C LYS A 39 5.30 9.71 -13.53
N GLN A 40 6.35 10.43 -13.16
CA GLN A 40 6.86 10.39 -11.80
C GLN A 40 5.72 10.64 -10.81
N PRO A 41 5.55 9.76 -9.80
CA PRO A 41 4.50 9.93 -8.81
C PRO A 41 4.64 11.27 -8.08
N LEU A 42 3.54 11.99 -7.88
CA LEU A 42 3.55 13.25 -7.13
C LEU A 42 4.16 13.14 -5.72
N PRO A 43 3.98 12.06 -4.97
CA PRO A 43 4.70 11.89 -3.70
C PRO A 43 6.23 11.98 -3.85
N VAL A 44 6.82 11.45 -4.94
CA VAL A 44 8.27 11.59 -5.21
C VAL A 44 8.61 13.06 -5.49
N VAL A 45 7.78 13.78 -6.24
CA VAL A 45 7.96 15.21 -6.50
C VAL A 45 7.94 16.00 -5.19
N ARG A 46 6.97 15.71 -4.28
CA ARG A 46 6.90 16.32 -2.94
C ARG A 46 8.16 16.03 -2.13
N ALA A 47 8.59 14.77 -2.12
CA ALA A 47 9.78 14.33 -1.41
C ALA A 47 11.05 15.00 -1.95
N LEU A 48 11.19 15.18 -3.27
CA LEU A 48 12.28 15.98 -3.84
C LEU A 48 12.24 17.41 -3.30
N GLY A 49 11.07 18.05 -3.23
CA GLY A 49 10.89 19.35 -2.60
C GLY A 49 11.37 19.37 -1.13
N ILE A 50 11.00 18.35 -0.34
CA ILE A 50 11.44 18.19 1.05
C ILE A 50 12.96 18.09 1.15
N VAL A 51 13.57 17.24 0.32
CA VAL A 51 15.04 17.06 0.29
C VAL A 51 15.74 18.37 -0.08
N LYS A 52 15.25 19.09 -1.10
CA LYS A 52 15.88 20.36 -1.53
C LYS A 52 15.72 21.45 -0.47
N ARG A 53 14.59 21.55 0.20
CA ARG A 53 14.40 22.44 1.35
C ARG A 53 15.36 22.10 2.48
N ALA A 54 15.41 20.83 2.91
CA ALA A 54 16.28 20.37 3.98
C ALA A 54 17.77 20.60 3.68
N ALA A 55 18.19 20.33 2.43
CA ALA A 55 19.55 20.55 1.98
C ALA A 55 19.94 22.05 1.98
N ALA A 56 19.04 22.93 1.52
CA ALA A 56 19.28 24.37 1.54
C ALA A 56 19.41 24.89 2.99
N GLU A 57 18.49 24.50 3.90
CA GLU A 57 18.55 24.85 5.32
C GLU A 57 19.85 24.34 5.98
N THR A 58 20.28 23.12 5.63
CA THR A 58 21.54 22.54 6.13
C THR A 58 22.75 23.27 5.61
N ASN A 59 22.84 23.55 4.29
CA ASN A 59 23.96 24.26 3.71
C ASN A 59 24.07 25.71 4.21
N MET A 60 22.97 26.38 4.50
CA MET A 60 22.97 27.69 5.19
C MET A 60 23.54 27.56 6.60
N ALA A 61 23.10 26.57 7.37
CA ALA A 61 23.57 26.35 8.74
C ALA A 61 25.07 26.01 8.81
N LEU A 62 25.58 25.33 7.79
CA LEU A 62 27.00 25.01 7.63
C LEU A 62 27.84 26.14 6.97
N GLY A 63 27.21 27.30 6.70
CA GLY A 63 27.90 28.45 6.11
C GLY A 63 28.35 28.24 4.63
N ARG A 64 27.76 27.28 3.94
CA ARG A 64 28.10 26.96 2.54
C ARG A 64 27.23 27.68 1.52
N LEU A 65 26.03 28.06 1.89
CA LEU A 65 25.04 28.72 1.03
C LEU A 65 24.71 30.10 1.58
N ASP A 66 24.73 31.11 0.69
CA ASP A 66 24.29 32.47 1.02
C ASP A 66 22.87 32.45 1.58
N LYS A 67 22.63 33.23 2.62
CA LYS A 67 21.35 33.23 3.34
C LYS A 67 20.19 33.67 2.46
N THR A 68 20.35 34.72 1.63
CA THR A 68 19.28 35.23 0.76
C THR A 68 18.92 34.22 -0.32
N ILE A 69 19.93 33.60 -0.94
CA ILE A 69 19.74 32.55 -1.93
C ILE A 69 19.09 31.33 -1.28
N GLY A 70 19.60 30.89 -0.13
CA GLY A 70 19.09 29.73 0.57
C GLY A 70 17.64 29.88 1.03
N GLU A 71 17.28 31.00 1.65
CA GLU A 71 15.90 31.30 2.06
C GLU A 71 14.93 31.35 0.86
N THR A 72 15.40 31.80 -0.30
CA THR A 72 14.57 31.82 -1.51
C THR A 72 14.41 30.42 -2.09
N ILE A 73 15.45 29.59 -2.07
CA ILE A 73 15.35 28.16 -2.44
C ILE A 73 14.37 27.45 -1.51
N VAL A 74 14.42 27.68 -0.20
CA VAL A 74 13.47 27.10 0.78
C VAL A 74 12.02 27.47 0.43
N LYS A 75 11.75 28.74 0.08
CA LYS A 75 10.40 29.17 -0.35
C LYS A 75 9.94 28.49 -1.64
N ALA A 76 10.80 28.41 -2.64
CA ALA A 76 10.48 27.74 -3.90
C ALA A 76 10.29 26.23 -3.73
N ALA A 77 11.12 25.57 -2.91
CA ALA A 77 10.97 24.17 -2.56
C ALA A 77 9.66 23.91 -1.78
N GLN A 78 9.25 24.85 -0.91
CA GLN A 78 7.97 24.76 -0.21
C GLN A 78 6.78 24.81 -1.18
N GLU A 79 6.84 25.60 -2.26
CA GLU A 79 5.80 25.59 -3.30
C GLU A 79 5.71 24.24 -4.01
N VAL A 80 6.84 23.52 -4.18
CA VAL A 80 6.83 22.12 -4.68
C VAL A 80 6.17 21.19 -3.70
N ILE A 81 6.50 21.28 -2.41
CA ILE A 81 5.89 20.48 -1.34
C ILE A 81 4.37 20.72 -1.28
N ASP A 82 3.94 21.97 -1.38
CA ASP A 82 2.52 22.37 -1.32
C ASP A 82 1.72 21.99 -2.60
N GLY A 83 2.36 21.48 -3.64
CA GLY A 83 1.70 21.11 -4.88
C GLY A 83 1.40 22.24 -5.86
N LYS A 84 1.89 23.42 -5.58
CA LYS A 84 1.64 24.61 -6.44
C LYS A 84 2.34 24.55 -7.79
N LEU A 85 3.35 23.67 -7.92
CA LEU A 85 4.21 23.56 -9.10
C LEU A 85 4.13 22.22 -9.83
N ASP A 86 3.06 21.42 -9.60
CA ASP A 86 2.91 20.06 -10.14
C ASP A 86 3.03 19.96 -11.65
N GLU A 87 2.46 20.94 -12.38
CA GLU A 87 2.51 20.96 -13.86
C GLU A 87 3.93 21.19 -14.43
N HIS A 88 4.91 21.48 -13.59
CA HIS A 88 6.30 21.66 -13.97
C HIS A 88 7.14 20.38 -13.84
N PHE A 89 6.50 19.22 -13.53
CA PHE A 89 7.12 17.91 -13.40
C PHE A 89 6.56 16.91 -14.42
N PRO A 90 6.92 17.07 -15.71
CA PRO A 90 6.30 16.31 -16.81
C PRO A 90 6.95 14.95 -17.06
N LEU A 91 8.05 14.59 -16.38
CA LEU A 91 8.89 13.46 -16.74
C LEU A 91 8.23 12.11 -16.46
N VAL A 92 8.49 11.16 -17.35
CA VAL A 92 8.00 9.79 -17.22
C VAL A 92 8.86 8.96 -16.27
N VAL A 93 8.30 7.85 -15.79
CA VAL A 93 9.03 6.83 -14.98
C VAL A 93 10.15 6.20 -15.79
N TRP A 94 9.92 5.95 -17.05
CA TRP A 94 10.82 5.26 -18.00
C TRP A 94 11.93 6.21 -18.49
N GLN A 95 12.86 6.54 -17.56
CA GLN A 95 13.99 7.43 -17.76
C GLN A 95 15.28 6.76 -17.28
N THR A 96 16.36 7.52 -17.07
CA THR A 96 17.58 6.96 -16.46
C THR A 96 17.28 6.33 -15.10
N GLY A 97 17.81 5.15 -14.87
CA GLY A 97 17.50 4.36 -13.70
C GLY A 97 17.97 4.93 -12.36
N SER A 98 18.91 5.88 -12.37
CA SER A 98 19.32 6.63 -11.17
C SER A 98 18.32 7.72 -10.74
N GLY A 99 17.35 8.07 -11.59
CA GLY A 99 16.43 9.19 -11.35
C GLY A 99 17.03 10.58 -11.56
N THR A 100 18.20 10.66 -12.22
CA THR A 100 18.92 11.94 -12.42
C THR A 100 18.06 13.00 -13.09
N GLN A 101 17.28 12.66 -14.12
CA GLN A 101 16.45 13.66 -14.78
C GLN A 101 15.37 14.22 -13.85
N SER A 102 14.79 13.43 -12.98
CA SER A 102 13.81 13.91 -12.00
C SER A 102 14.45 14.78 -10.92
N ASN A 103 15.65 14.43 -10.44
CA ASN A 103 16.42 15.29 -9.56
C ASN A 103 16.74 16.63 -10.23
N MET A 104 17.18 16.60 -11.49
CA MET A 104 17.47 17.83 -12.24
C MET A 104 16.21 18.63 -12.56
N ASN A 105 15.08 17.98 -12.81
CA ASN A 105 13.80 18.67 -12.96
C ASN A 105 13.45 19.46 -11.70
N ALA A 106 13.60 18.88 -10.52
CA ALA A 106 13.40 19.59 -9.25
C ALA A 106 14.40 20.76 -9.08
N ASN A 107 15.69 20.54 -9.38
CA ASN A 107 16.69 21.59 -9.31
C ASN A 107 16.38 22.75 -10.24
N GLU A 108 15.98 22.48 -11.49
CA GLU A 108 15.65 23.49 -12.49
C GLU A 108 14.38 24.26 -12.13
N VAL A 109 13.32 23.57 -11.70
CA VAL A 109 12.06 24.20 -11.29
C VAL A 109 12.27 25.11 -10.08
N ILE A 110 12.95 24.64 -9.05
CA ILE A 110 13.23 25.41 -7.83
C ILE A 110 14.15 26.60 -8.14
N SER A 111 15.19 26.39 -8.96
CA SER A 111 16.11 27.45 -9.37
C SER A 111 15.37 28.54 -10.16
N ASN A 112 14.61 28.19 -11.19
CA ASN A 112 13.89 29.17 -12.01
C ASN A 112 12.80 29.89 -11.20
N ARG A 113 12.10 29.21 -10.29
CA ARG A 113 11.14 29.86 -9.39
C ARG A 113 11.82 30.84 -8.43
N ALA A 114 12.97 30.43 -7.84
CA ALA A 114 13.75 31.31 -6.98
C ALA A 114 14.33 32.53 -7.73
N ILE A 115 14.78 32.36 -8.98
CA ILE A 115 15.22 33.47 -9.85
C ILE A 115 14.08 34.46 -10.05
N GLU A 116 12.88 33.98 -10.35
CA GLU A 116 11.71 34.86 -10.53
C GLU A 116 11.36 35.62 -9.23
N MET A 117 11.38 34.94 -8.08
CA MET A 117 11.15 35.58 -6.76
C MET A 117 12.15 36.70 -6.46
N LEU A 118 13.38 36.59 -6.99
CA LEU A 118 14.44 37.61 -6.84
C LEU A 118 14.45 38.62 -7.95
N GLY A 119 13.45 38.64 -8.84
CA GLY A 119 13.33 39.59 -9.96
C GLY A 119 14.34 39.35 -11.11
N GLY A 120 14.95 38.16 -11.16
CA GLY A 120 15.88 37.77 -12.21
C GLY A 120 15.20 37.24 -13.48
N VAL A 121 15.99 36.90 -14.48
CA VAL A 121 15.52 36.35 -15.75
C VAL A 121 15.53 34.84 -15.71
N MET A 122 14.38 34.21 -15.83
CA MET A 122 14.20 32.75 -15.85
C MET A 122 15.07 32.10 -16.93
N GLY A 123 15.79 31.04 -16.61
CA GLY A 123 16.74 30.38 -17.50
C GLY A 123 18.16 30.96 -17.48
N SER A 124 18.37 32.10 -16.81
CA SER A 124 19.70 32.74 -16.72
C SER A 124 20.69 32.06 -15.81
N LYS A 125 20.19 31.16 -14.91
CA LYS A 125 20.94 30.58 -13.82
C LYS A 125 21.53 31.58 -12.81
N LYS A 126 21.02 32.81 -12.80
CA LYS A 126 21.42 33.89 -11.91
C LYS A 126 20.21 34.59 -11.34
N PRO A 127 20.21 34.92 -10.03
CA PRO A 127 21.27 34.67 -9.04
C PRO A 127 21.30 33.26 -8.46
N VAL A 128 20.35 32.37 -8.81
CA VAL A 128 20.28 31.00 -8.31
C VAL A 128 20.66 30.00 -9.41
N HIS A 129 21.64 29.14 -9.13
CA HIS A 129 22.07 28.12 -10.09
C HIS A 129 21.51 26.73 -9.66
N PRO A 130 20.95 25.92 -10.61
CA PRO A 130 20.35 24.64 -10.25
C PRO A 130 21.35 23.63 -9.65
N ASN A 131 22.59 23.59 -10.14
CA ASN A 131 23.62 22.67 -9.65
C ASN A 131 24.37 23.25 -8.45
N ASP A 132 24.85 24.50 -8.54
CA ASP A 132 25.77 25.07 -7.58
C ASP A 132 25.06 25.48 -6.26
N HIS A 133 23.76 25.80 -6.33
CA HIS A 133 22.99 26.23 -5.17
C HIS A 133 21.93 25.21 -4.76
N VAL A 134 21.00 24.82 -5.65
CA VAL A 134 19.88 23.93 -5.31
C VAL A 134 20.37 22.51 -5.06
N ASN A 135 21.36 22.04 -5.83
CA ASN A 135 21.96 20.70 -5.68
C ASN A 135 23.25 20.69 -4.84
N MET A 136 23.58 21.78 -4.16
CA MET A 136 24.80 21.89 -3.35
C MET A 136 24.89 20.75 -2.32
N SER A 137 26.09 20.15 -2.21
CA SER A 137 26.41 19.00 -1.32
C SER A 137 25.66 17.70 -1.65
N GLN A 138 25.07 17.57 -2.85
CA GLN A 138 24.23 16.45 -3.25
C GLN A 138 24.70 15.85 -4.58
N SER A 139 24.29 14.61 -4.81
CA SER A 139 24.26 13.95 -6.13
C SER A 139 22.83 13.45 -6.40
N SER A 140 22.46 13.21 -7.65
CA SER A 140 21.23 12.49 -7.96
C SER A 140 21.23 11.10 -7.34
N ASN A 141 22.43 10.51 -7.19
CA ASN A 141 22.61 9.14 -6.72
C ASN A 141 22.20 8.94 -5.25
N ASP A 142 22.38 9.95 -4.39
CA ASP A 142 21.90 9.93 -3.00
C ASP A 142 20.53 10.63 -2.83
N THR A 143 20.24 11.64 -3.66
CA THR A 143 19.03 12.46 -3.54
C THR A 143 17.76 11.72 -3.99
N TYR A 144 17.81 11.02 -5.13
CA TYR A 144 16.61 10.32 -5.62
C TYR A 144 16.23 9.13 -4.72
N PRO A 145 17.16 8.26 -4.27
CA PRO A 145 16.85 7.25 -3.25
C PRO A 145 16.30 7.83 -1.95
N THR A 146 16.86 8.94 -1.47
CA THR A 146 16.31 9.65 -0.31
C THR A 146 14.86 10.07 -0.55
N ALA A 147 14.57 10.68 -1.69
CA ALA A 147 13.20 11.07 -2.04
C ALA A 147 12.25 9.86 -2.17
N MET A 148 12.73 8.71 -2.71
CA MET A 148 11.95 7.46 -2.74
C MET A 148 11.54 7.02 -1.34
N HIS A 149 12.51 6.95 -0.42
CA HIS A 149 12.29 6.52 0.96
C HIS A 149 11.33 7.47 1.68
N VAL A 150 11.52 8.78 1.56
CA VAL A 150 10.63 9.79 2.15
C VAL A 150 9.20 9.62 1.60
N ALA A 151 9.04 9.57 0.28
CA ALA A 151 7.73 9.42 -0.34
C ALA A 151 7.03 8.13 0.08
N CYS A 152 7.74 7.01 0.07
CA CYS A 152 7.18 5.71 0.45
C CYS A 152 6.77 5.67 1.92
N ALA A 153 7.62 6.16 2.81
CA ALA A 153 7.34 6.19 4.24
C ALA A 153 6.14 7.10 4.58
N GLU A 154 6.06 8.31 4.02
CA GLU A 154 4.91 9.20 4.22
C GLU A 154 3.60 8.58 3.72
N GLN A 155 3.61 7.98 2.52
CA GLN A 155 2.40 7.35 1.96
C GLN A 155 1.96 6.13 2.77
N VAL A 156 2.89 5.32 3.26
CA VAL A 156 2.56 4.19 4.15
C VAL A 156 1.98 4.70 5.47
N GLN A 157 2.63 5.67 6.10
CA GLN A 157 2.25 6.20 7.42
C GLN A 157 0.92 6.94 7.40
N HIS A 158 0.70 7.80 6.39
CA HIS A 158 -0.42 8.73 6.37
C HIS A 158 -1.62 8.27 5.54
N HIS A 159 -1.46 7.24 4.69
CA HIS A 159 -2.55 6.72 3.86
C HIS A 159 -2.83 5.24 4.11
N LEU A 160 -1.84 4.35 3.97
CA LEU A 160 -2.09 2.91 4.03
C LEU A 160 -2.47 2.45 5.45
N ILE A 161 -1.67 2.80 6.45
CA ILE A 161 -1.93 2.39 7.83
C ILE A 161 -3.30 2.90 8.33
N PRO A 162 -3.69 4.17 8.12
CA PRO A 162 -5.04 4.65 8.47
C PRO A 162 -6.16 3.90 7.74
N ALA A 163 -6.01 3.62 6.44
CA ALA A 163 -6.99 2.87 5.65
C ALA A 163 -7.18 1.44 6.19
N LEU A 164 -6.09 0.75 6.52
CA LEU A 164 -6.16 -0.58 7.13
C LEU A 164 -6.74 -0.56 8.55
N LYS A 165 -6.46 0.48 9.35
CA LYS A 165 -7.09 0.68 10.67
C LYS A 165 -8.60 0.89 10.54
N HIS A 166 -9.03 1.62 9.53
CA HIS A 166 -10.46 1.81 9.22
C HIS A 166 -11.14 0.48 8.88
N LEU A 167 -10.55 -0.33 8.01
CA LEU A 167 -11.05 -1.66 7.67
C LEU A 167 -11.07 -2.61 8.88
N HIS A 168 -9.98 -2.63 9.65
CA HIS A 168 -9.91 -3.44 10.88
C HIS A 168 -11.05 -3.12 11.84
N LYS A 169 -11.31 -1.83 12.08
CA LYS A 169 -12.39 -1.36 12.96
C LYS A 169 -13.77 -1.86 12.50
N ALA A 170 -14.04 -1.84 11.21
CA ALA A 170 -15.32 -2.30 10.67
C ALA A 170 -15.48 -3.83 10.79
N LEU A 171 -14.44 -4.59 10.48
CA LEU A 171 -14.44 -6.06 10.63
C LEU A 171 -14.58 -6.48 12.11
N ASP A 172 -13.89 -5.83 13.03
CA ASP A 172 -13.99 -6.08 14.47
C ASP A 172 -15.40 -5.75 15.01
N ALA A 173 -16.00 -4.67 14.52
CA ALA A 173 -17.39 -4.33 14.87
C ALA A 173 -18.37 -5.42 14.44
N LYS A 174 -18.22 -5.98 13.22
CA LYS A 174 -19.03 -7.11 12.75
C LYS A 174 -18.76 -8.37 13.58
N ALA A 175 -17.51 -8.67 13.90
CA ALA A 175 -17.14 -9.80 14.73
C ALA A 175 -17.85 -9.77 16.10
N ARG A 176 -17.87 -8.61 16.74
CA ARG A 176 -18.57 -8.41 18.03
C ARG A 176 -20.08 -8.51 17.90
N ALA A 177 -20.66 -7.85 16.89
CA ALA A 177 -22.09 -7.84 16.66
C ALA A 177 -22.65 -9.23 16.38
N TRP A 178 -21.91 -10.11 15.71
CA TRP A 178 -22.35 -11.41 15.25
C TRP A 178 -21.83 -12.58 16.09
N ASN A 179 -21.30 -12.32 17.28
CA ASN A 179 -20.77 -13.35 18.16
C ASN A 179 -21.83 -14.35 18.68
N HIS A 180 -23.11 -13.99 18.59
CA HIS A 180 -24.23 -14.83 18.96
C HIS A 180 -24.78 -15.68 17.81
N ILE A 181 -24.42 -15.43 16.56
CA ILE A 181 -24.95 -16.11 15.38
C ILE A 181 -24.12 -17.38 15.14
N ILE A 182 -24.69 -18.54 15.49
CA ILE A 182 -24.05 -19.84 15.29
C ILE A 182 -24.27 -20.31 13.86
N LYS A 183 -23.19 -20.70 13.19
CA LYS A 183 -23.19 -21.17 11.81
C LYS A 183 -22.39 -22.46 11.66
N ILE A 184 -22.58 -23.13 10.52
CA ILE A 184 -21.69 -24.22 10.11
C ILE A 184 -20.30 -23.67 9.74
N GLY A 185 -19.26 -24.27 10.28
CA GLY A 185 -17.90 -24.07 9.79
C GLY A 185 -17.65 -24.81 8.50
N ARG A 186 -16.66 -24.37 7.71
CA ARG A 186 -16.23 -25.06 6.49
C ARG A 186 -14.71 -25.16 6.44
N THR A 187 -14.23 -26.37 6.18
CA THR A 187 -12.83 -26.63 5.83
C THR A 187 -12.81 -27.38 4.50
N HIS A 188 -11.88 -27.07 3.60
CA HIS A 188 -11.89 -27.60 2.23
C HIS A 188 -13.18 -27.29 1.46
N THR A 189 -13.90 -26.23 1.82
CA THR A 189 -15.26 -25.93 1.36
C THR A 189 -16.32 -26.99 1.71
N GLN A 190 -15.98 -27.94 2.56
CA GLN A 190 -16.89 -28.97 3.07
C GLN A 190 -17.37 -28.59 4.48
N ASP A 191 -18.56 -29.11 4.83
CA ASP A 191 -19.14 -28.89 6.16
C ASP A 191 -18.21 -29.38 7.28
N ALA A 192 -18.05 -28.55 8.30
CA ALA A 192 -17.25 -28.84 9.48
C ALA A 192 -18.05 -28.57 10.76
N THR A 193 -17.41 -28.56 11.90
CA THR A 193 -18.06 -28.25 13.18
C THR A 193 -18.50 -26.79 13.27
N PRO A 194 -19.49 -26.46 14.12
CA PRO A 194 -19.98 -25.10 14.26
C PRO A 194 -18.94 -24.12 14.80
N LEU A 195 -19.12 -22.86 14.42
CA LEU A 195 -18.52 -21.67 15.03
C LEU A 195 -19.54 -20.54 14.98
N THR A 196 -19.23 -19.39 15.54
CA THR A 196 -20.08 -18.21 15.32
C THR A 196 -19.60 -17.41 14.10
N LEU A 197 -20.52 -16.70 13.46
CA LEU A 197 -20.17 -15.74 12.40
C LEU A 197 -19.22 -14.66 12.94
N GLY A 198 -19.37 -14.27 14.21
CA GLY A 198 -18.45 -13.38 14.89
C GLY A 198 -17.03 -13.96 15.00
N GLN A 199 -16.88 -15.25 15.33
CA GLN A 199 -15.56 -15.92 15.35
C GLN A 199 -14.91 -15.93 13.95
N GLU A 200 -15.68 -16.18 12.89
CA GLU A 200 -15.20 -16.13 11.52
C GLU A 200 -14.67 -14.73 11.15
N PHE A 201 -15.45 -13.68 11.42
CA PHE A 201 -15.03 -12.29 11.16
C PHE A 201 -13.89 -11.82 12.07
N SER A 202 -13.77 -12.36 13.28
CA SER A 202 -12.63 -12.06 14.16
C SER A 202 -11.29 -12.53 13.56
N GLY A 203 -11.31 -13.61 12.79
CA GLY A 203 -10.15 -14.09 12.04
C GLY A 203 -9.73 -13.07 10.97
N TYR A 204 -10.70 -12.49 10.24
CA TYR A 204 -10.43 -11.45 9.25
C TYR A 204 -9.88 -10.17 9.89
N ALA A 205 -10.48 -9.71 10.98
CA ALA A 205 -10.00 -8.56 11.74
C ALA A 205 -8.56 -8.77 12.23
N GLN A 206 -8.26 -9.95 12.75
CA GLN A 206 -6.92 -10.29 13.23
C GLN A 206 -5.88 -10.32 12.11
N GLN A 207 -6.24 -10.82 10.91
CA GLN A 207 -5.33 -10.79 9.75
C GLN A 207 -4.94 -9.35 9.38
N VAL A 208 -5.91 -8.43 9.34
CA VAL A 208 -5.65 -7.01 9.03
C VAL A 208 -4.79 -6.38 10.13
N LEU A 209 -5.09 -6.61 11.40
CA LEU A 209 -4.31 -6.09 12.53
C LEU A 209 -2.84 -6.57 12.48
N ASN A 210 -2.64 -7.85 12.22
CA ASN A 210 -1.30 -8.42 12.07
C ASN A 210 -0.58 -7.84 10.84
N GLY A 211 -1.32 -7.54 9.76
CA GLY A 211 -0.79 -6.85 8.59
C GLY A 211 -0.25 -5.45 8.91
N ILE A 212 -1.02 -4.66 9.66
CA ILE A 212 -0.58 -3.33 10.14
C ILE A 212 0.71 -3.45 10.95
N LYS A 213 0.77 -4.37 11.91
CA LYS A 213 1.97 -4.58 12.73
C LYS A 213 3.19 -4.96 11.90
N ARG A 214 3.03 -5.82 10.88
CA ARG A 214 4.14 -6.19 9.98
C ARG A 214 4.67 -4.98 9.23
N ILE A 215 3.78 -4.12 8.71
CA ILE A 215 4.19 -2.87 8.04
C ILE A 215 4.92 -1.96 9.02
N GLU A 216 4.36 -1.71 10.22
CA GLU A 216 4.98 -0.86 11.24
C GLU A 216 6.39 -1.34 11.64
N MET A 217 6.62 -2.66 11.68
CA MET A 217 7.94 -3.24 11.98
C MET A 217 9.01 -2.95 10.92
N THR A 218 8.64 -2.66 9.68
CA THR A 218 9.58 -2.38 8.59
C THR A 218 9.93 -0.89 8.46
N MET A 219 9.11 -0.01 9.05
CA MET A 219 9.25 1.44 8.92
C MET A 219 10.61 2.00 9.35
N PRO A 220 11.24 1.54 10.45
CA PRO A 220 12.53 2.07 10.86
C PRO A 220 13.60 1.97 9.77
N MET A 221 13.72 0.84 9.10
CA MET A 221 14.68 0.67 8.00
C MET A 221 14.31 1.49 6.77
N LEU A 222 13.01 1.61 6.46
CA LEU A 222 12.55 2.46 5.36
C LEU A 222 12.87 3.94 5.60
N MET A 223 13.01 4.38 6.85
CA MET A 223 13.32 5.76 7.22
C MET A 223 14.82 6.07 7.30
N GLU A 224 15.71 5.13 6.96
CA GLU A 224 17.15 5.37 6.82
C GLU A 224 17.45 5.97 5.44
N LEU A 225 18.16 7.11 5.41
CA LEU A 225 18.32 7.94 4.21
C LEU A 225 19.72 7.89 3.62
N ALA A 226 19.80 7.76 2.30
CA ALA A 226 21.05 7.76 1.53
C ALA A 226 21.72 9.14 1.47
N GLN A 227 21.00 10.24 1.73
CA GLN A 227 21.50 11.60 1.57
C GLN A 227 22.79 11.84 2.32
N GLY A 228 23.74 12.47 1.65
CA GLY A 228 25.10 12.69 2.14
C GLY A 228 26.12 11.69 1.61
N GLY A 229 25.70 10.58 0.97
CA GLY A 229 26.61 9.64 0.30
C GLY A 229 27.19 10.21 -1.00
N THR A 230 26.52 11.18 -1.58
CA THR A 230 26.85 11.83 -2.87
C THR A 230 26.95 10.82 -4.02
N ALA A 231 28.06 10.82 -4.77
CA ALA A 231 28.18 10.07 -6.03
C ALA A 231 28.22 8.56 -5.88
N VAL A 232 28.98 8.05 -4.87
CA VAL A 232 29.29 6.61 -4.69
C VAL A 232 29.23 6.15 -3.23
N GLY A 233 28.81 7.02 -2.31
CA GLY A 233 28.73 6.69 -0.88
C GLY A 233 29.82 7.30 -0.01
N THR A 234 30.86 7.91 -0.60
CA THR A 234 32.00 8.49 0.14
C THR A 234 31.71 9.87 0.73
N GLY A 235 30.63 10.54 0.32
CA GLY A 235 30.31 11.89 0.74
C GLY A 235 31.21 12.96 0.11
N LEU A 236 31.84 12.67 -1.03
CA LEU A 236 32.68 13.63 -1.75
C LEU A 236 31.92 14.95 -2.03
N ASN A 237 32.55 16.08 -1.70
CA ASN A 237 32.02 17.44 -1.81
C ASN A 237 30.87 17.80 -0.84
N ALA A 238 30.43 16.91 0.03
CA ALA A 238 29.56 17.24 1.14
C ALA A 238 30.39 17.66 2.38
N PRO A 239 30.02 18.71 3.11
CA PRO A 239 30.71 19.07 4.36
C PRO A 239 30.43 18.03 5.45
N VAL A 240 31.36 17.93 6.41
CA VAL A 240 31.20 17.06 7.59
C VAL A 240 29.92 17.44 8.34
N GLY A 241 29.12 16.44 8.73
CA GLY A 241 27.84 16.61 9.42
C GLY A 241 26.64 16.90 8.52
N PHE A 242 26.85 17.00 7.19
CA PHE A 242 25.73 17.25 6.26
C PHE A 242 24.70 16.12 6.27
N ALA A 243 25.15 14.86 6.28
CA ALA A 243 24.28 13.69 6.19
C ALA A 243 23.29 13.60 7.37
N GLU A 244 23.79 13.77 8.58
CA GLU A 244 23.01 13.75 9.81
C GLU A 244 22.05 14.95 9.88
N MET A 245 22.58 16.15 9.61
CA MET A 245 21.77 17.39 9.68
C MET A 245 20.65 17.40 8.64
N VAL A 246 20.87 16.92 7.42
CA VAL A 246 19.83 16.88 6.40
C VAL A 246 18.74 15.88 6.77
N ALA A 247 19.10 14.73 7.34
CA ALA A 247 18.14 13.74 7.83
C ALA A 247 17.29 14.33 8.98
N ASP A 248 17.91 15.02 9.94
CA ASP A 248 17.21 15.71 11.03
C ASP A 248 16.24 16.78 10.49
N ARG A 249 16.62 17.53 9.45
CA ARG A 249 15.73 18.49 8.80
C ARG A 249 14.55 17.83 8.12
N ILE A 250 14.79 16.73 7.39
CA ILE A 250 13.72 15.93 6.79
C ILE A 250 12.77 15.41 7.86
N ALA A 251 13.30 14.90 8.98
CA ALA A 251 12.50 14.45 10.12
C ALA A 251 11.64 15.58 10.69
N ALA A 252 12.22 16.78 10.86
CA ALA A 252 11.48 17.94 11.37
C ALA A 252 10.39 18.43 10.39
N ILE A 253 10.64 18.42 9.08
CA ILE A 253 9.68 18.83 8.06
C ILE A 253 8.49 17.86 7.98
N THR A 254 8.76 16.57 8.05
CA THR A 254 7.75 15.50 7.87
C THR A 254 7.06 15.07 9.17
N GLY A 255 7.65 15.37 10.31
CA GLY A 255 7.21 14.86 11.62
C GLY A 255 7.46 13.34 11.79
N MET A 256 8.32 12.73 10.96
CA MET A 256 8.65 11.31 10.99
C MET A 256 10.13 11.11 11.38
N ALA A 257 10.45 9.98 12.00
CA ALA A 257 11.78 9.70 12.55
C ALA A 257 12.81 9.26 11.50
N PHE A 258 12.99 10.05 10.45
CA PHE A 258 14.04 9.79 9.45
C PHE A 258 15.43 9.97 10.06
N THR A 259 16.35 9.10 9.68
CA THR A 259 17.74 9.10 10.13
C THR A 259 18.69 8.95 8.95
N SER A 260 19.96 9.30 9.16
CA SER A 260 21.01 9.06 8.19
C SER A 260 21.35 7.56 8.15
N ALA A 261 21.32 6.94 6.98
CA ALA A 261 21.68 5.53 6.83
C ALA A 261 23.12 5.28 7.37
N PRO A 262 23.34 4.20 8.13
CA PRO A 262 24.63 3.93 8.75
C PRO A 262 25.72 3.58 7.72
N ASN A 263 25.34 3.10 6.54
CA ASN A 263 26.24 2.78 5.44
C ASN A 263 25.70 3.38 4.14
N LYS A 264 26.39 4.40 3.61
CA LYS A 264 25.97 5.10 2.40
C LYS A 264 26.25 4.30 1.12
N PHE A 265 27.16 3.35 1.14
CA PHE A 265 27.45 2.48 -0.01
C PHE A 265 26.28 1.52 -0.23
N GLU A 266 25.76 0.91 0.83
CA GLU A 266 24.55 0.08 0.77
C GLU A 266 23.34 0.92 0.36
N ALA A 267 23.11 2.07 0.99
CA ALA A 267 21.93 2.92 0.76
C ALA A 267 21.82 3.49 -0.67
N LEU A 268 22.93 3.54 -1.45
CA LEU A 268 22.92 3.92 -2.86
C LEU A 268 22.73 2.71 -3.80
N ALA A 269 23.30 1.56 -3.41
CA ALA A 269 23.40 0.39 -4.29
C ALA A 269 22.28 -0.63 -4.10
N ALA A 270 21.59 -0.61 -2.96
CA ALA A 270 20.51 -1.53 -2.62
C ALA A 270 19.30 -0.78 -2.01
N HIS A 271 18.12 -1.36 -2.18
CA HIS A 271 16.86 -0.82 -1.62
C HIS A 271 16.07 -1.92 -0.90
N ASP A 272 16.79 -2.79 -0.20
CA ASP A 272 16.24 -3.94 0.54
C ASP A 272 15.12 -3.52 1.51
N ALA A 273 15.24 -2.34 2.13
CA ALA A 273 14.22 -1.79 3.01
C ALA A 273 12.88 -1.54 2.29
N MET A 274 12.93 -1.13 1.00
CA MET A 274 11.73 -0.99 0.17
C MET A 274 11.13 -2.35 -0.16
N VAL A 275 11.95 -3.33 -0.54
CA VAL A 275 11.49 -4.70 -0.82
C VAL A 275 10.87 -5.34 0.42
N MET A 276 11.49 -5.19 1.59
CA MET A 276 11.01 -5.71 2.86
C MET A 276 9.65 -5.09 3.23
N THR A 277 9.53 -3.77 3.14
CA THR A 277 8.28 -3.07 3.44
C THR A 277 7.18 -3.44 2.45
N HIS A 278 7.51 -3.49 1.15
CA HIS A 278 6.55 -3.94 0.14
C HIS A 278 6.18 -5.44 0.31
N GLY A 279 7.09 -6.26 0.83
CA GLY A 279 6.81 -7.65 1.22
C GLY A 279 5.74 -7.75 2.33
N ALA A 280 5.80 -6.85 3.31
CA ALA A 280 4.74 -6.73 4.31
C ALA A 280 3.41 -6.28 3.69
N ILE A 281 3.43 -5.30 2.77
CA ILE A 281 2.25 -4.85 2.00
C ILE A 281 1.70 -6.00 1.14
N ASN A 282 2.56 -6.76 0.49
CA ASN A 282 2.19 -7.94 -0.30
C ASN A 282 1.50 -9.02 0.56
N THR A 283 1.95 -9.21 1.79
CA THR A 283 1.30 -10.11 2.77
C THR A 283 -0.10 -9.59 3.14
N VAL A 284 -0.28 -8.28 3.30
CA VAL A 284 -1.60 -7.66 3.51
C VAL A 284 -2.50 -7.91 2.30
N ALA A 285 -2.00 -7.72 1.09
CA ALA A 285 -2.76 -8.00 -0.13
C ALA A 285 -3.22 -9.48 -0.19
N ALA A 286 -2.38 -10.43 0.20
CA ALA A 286 -2.75 -11.84 0.30
C ALA A 286 -3.87 -12.08 1.31
N SER A 287 -3.83 -11.41 2.47
CA SER A 287 -4.89 -11.47 3.47
C SER A 287 -6.20 -10.88 2.94
N LEU A 288 -6.15 -9.72 2.33
CA LEU A 288 -7.34 -9.04 1.79
C LEU A 288 -7.96 -9.80 0.62
N PHE A 289 -7.13 -10.43 -0.21
CA PHE A 289 -7.60 -11.30 -1.30
C PHE A 289 -8.43 -12.47 -0.76
N LYS A 290 -7.95 -13.12 0.31
CA LYS A 290 -8.67 -14.20 0.98
C LYS A 290 -9.97 -13.71 1.63
N ILE A 291 -9.93 -12.61 2.35
CA ILE A 291 -11.10 -12.04 3.03
C ILE A 291 -12.20 -11.66 2.02
N ALA A 292 -11.83 -10.99 0.93
CA ALA A 292 -12.79 -10.63 -0.12
C ALA A 292 -13.41 -11.86 -0.79
N ASN A 293 -12.63 -12.91 -1.03
CA ASN A 293 -13.13 -14.17 -1.60
C ASN A 293 -14.09 -14.89 -0.65
N ASP A 294 -13.79 -14.96 0.63
CA ASP A 294 -14.70 -15.57 1.61
C ASP A 294 -16.01 -14.79 1.69
N ILE A 295 -15.95 -13.47 1.82
CA ILE A 295 -17.14 -12.61 1.94
C ILE A 295 -18.04 -12.76 0.71
N ARG A 296 -17.46 -12.71 -0.53
CA ARG A 296 -18.29 -12.87 -1.73
C ARG A 296 -18.86 -14.28 -1.87
N LEU A 297 -18.16 -15.31 -1.42
CA LEU A 297 -18.66 -16.68 -1.45
C LEU A 297 -19.79 -16.87 -0.43
N LEU A 298 -19.67 -16.33 0.78
CA LEU A 298 -20.74 -16.34 1.78
C LEU A 298 -21.97 -15.55 1.30
N GLY A 299 -21.80 -14.49 0.50
CA GLY A 299 -22.88 -13.72 -0.12
C GLY A 299 -23.40 -14.30 -1.44
N SER A 300 -22.90 -15.45 -1.90
CA SER A 300 -23.26 -16.02 -3.19
C SER A 300 -24.73 -16.47 -3.25
N GLY A 301 -25.35 -16.32 -4.40
CA GLY A 301 -26.73 -16.73 -4.67
C GLY A 301 -27.58 -15.56 -5.15
N PRO A 302 -28.64 -15.14 -4.44
CA PRO A 302 -29.03 -15.44 -3.05
C PRO A 302 -29.76 -16.76 -2.79
N ARG A 303 -30.26 -17.46 -3.82
CA ARG A 303 -31.04 -18.71 -3.65
C ARG A 303 -30.28 -19.98 -4.04
N SER A 304 -29.39 -19.87 -5.01
CA SER A 304 -28.62 -21.00 -5.57
C SER A 304 -27.13 -21.00 -5.17
N GLY A 305 -26.79 -20.29 -4.11
CA GLY A 305 -25.47 -20.24 -3.51
C GLY A 305 -25.56 -20.39 -1.98
N LEU A 306 -24.52 -19.97 -1.25
CA LEU A 306 -24.51 -20.07 0.21
C LEU A 306 -25.51 -19.13 0.86
N GLY A 307 -25.57 -17.87 0.40
CA GLY A 307 -26.55 -16.89 0.85
C GLY A 307 -26.55 -16.61 2.35
N GLU A 308 -25.43 -16.81 3.05
CA GLU A 308 -25.32 -16.54 4.49
C GLU A 308 -25.16 -15.05 4.81
N LEU A 309 -24.66 -14.28 3.83
CA LEU A 309 -24.53 -12.83 3.91
C LEU A 309 -25.37 -12.14 2.82
N SER A 310 -25.92 -10.97 3.13
CA SER A 310 -26.43 -10.00 2.17
C SER A 310 -25.41 -8.89 2.01
N LEU A 311 -24.93 -8.68 0.79
CA LEU A 311 -23.98 -7.61 0.48
C LEU A 311 -24.73 -6.35 0.04
N PRO A 312 -24.20 -5.14 0.26
CA PRO A 312 -24.80 -3.89 -0.19
C PRO A 312 -25.04 -3.85 -1.70
N GLU A 313 -26.18 -3.29 -2.10
CA GLU A 313 -26.55 -3.07 -3.49
C GLU A 313 -26.09 -1.67 -3.92
N ASN A 314 -24.87 -1.58 -4.47
CA ASN A 314 -24.27 -0.28 -4.82
C ASN A 314 -24.59 0.17 -6.24
N GLU A 315 -24.76 -0.78 -7.17
CA GLU A 315 -25.07 -0.51 -8.58
C GLU A 315 -25.83 -1.70 -9.23
N PRO A 316 -26.55 -1.48 -10.33
CA PRO A 316 -27.18 -2.56 -11.10
C PRO A 316 -26.13 -3.57 -11.57
N GLY A 317 -26.33 -4.85 -11.25
CA GLY A 317 -25.35 -5.91 -11.50
C GLY A 317 -25.40 -6.53 -12.91
N SER A 318 -26.39 -6.18 -13.73
CA SER A 318 -26.56 -6.79 -15.06
C SER A 318 -27.40 -5.92 -15.99
N SER A 319 -27.03 -5.87 -17.26
CA SER A 319 -27.79 -5.19 -18.31
C SER A 319 -29.01 -5.99 -18.80
N ILE A 320 -29.06 -7.31 -18.55
CA ILE A 320 -30.10 -8.22 -19.07
C ILE A 320 -30.80 -9.05 -17.98
N MET A 321 -30.35 -9.02 -16.74
CA MET A 321 -30.94 -9.72 -15.59
C MET A 321 -31.37 -8.71 -14.53
N PRO A 322 -32.63 -8.22 -14.58
CA PRO A 322 -33.11 -7.23 -13.63
C PRO A 322 -33.03 -7.71 -12.17
N GLY A 323 -32.54 -6.86 -11.28
CA GLY A 323 -32.43 -7.19 -9.86
C GLY A 323 -31.22 -8.06 -9.48
N LYS A 324 -30.32 -8.37 -10.42
CA LYS A 324 -29.06 -9.05 -10.10
C LYS A 324 -28.07 -8.07 -9.48
N VAL A 325 -27.55 -8.43 -8.31
CA VAL A 325 -26.51 -7.69 -7.59
C VAL A 325 -25.21 -8.52 -7.59
N ASN A 326 -24.09 -7.88 -7.92
CA ASN A 326 -22.79 -8.52 -7.94
C ASN A 326 -21.94 -8.08 -6.73
N PRO A 327 -20.98 -8.90 -6.27
CA PRO A 327 -20.07 -8.55 -5.17
C PRO A 327 -18.92 -7.64 -5.66
N THR A 328 -19.24 -6.50 -6.29
CA THR A 328 -18.31 -5.65 -7.06
C THR A 328 -17.17 -5.10 -6.24
N GLN A 329 -17.40 -4.79 -4.97
CA GLN A 329 -16.35 -4.33 -4.06
C GLN A 329 -15.32 -5.43 -3.75
N CYS A 330 -15.79 -6.68 -3.61
CA CYS A 330 -14.89 -7.83 -3.48
C CYS A 330 -14.04 -8.05 -4.75
N GLU A 331 -14.66 -7.87 -5.93
CA GLU A 331 -13.98 -8.01 -7.22
C GLU A 331 -12.91 -6.92 -7.38
N ALA A 332 -13.25 -5.66 -7.11
CA ALA A 332 -12.32 -4.54 -7.18
C ALA A 332 -11.12 -4.75 -6.24
N LEU A 333 -11.37 -5.13 -4.98
CA LEU A 333 -10.30 -5.38 -4.01
C LEU A 333 -9.39 -6.53 -4.46
N THR A 334 -9.95 -7.63 -5.00
CA THR A 334 -9.12 -8.75 -5.49
C THR A 334 -8.27 -8.34 -6.69
N MET A 335 -8.77 -7.52 -7.63
CA MET A 335 -7.97 -6.99 -8.74
C MET A 335 -6.81 -6.11 -8.24
N VAL A 336 -7.06 -5.24 -7.26
CA VAL A 336 -6.00 -4.45 -6.61
C VAL A 336 -4.93 -5.35 -5.99
N CYS A 337 -5.33 -6.40 -5.28
CA CYS A 337 -4.37 -7.36 -4.70
C CYS A 337 -3.50 -8.03 -5.77
N VAL A 338 -4.08 -8.43 -6.91
CA VAL A 338 -3.32 -8.99 -8.05
C VAL A 338 -2.28 -8.00 -8.57
N GLN A 339 -2.65 -6.70 -8.69
CA GLN A 339 -1.71 -5.66 -9.10
C GLN A 339 -0.55 -5.51 -8.10
N VAL A 340 -0.84 -5.55 -6.80
CA VAL A 340 0.19 -5.50 -5.74
C VAL A 340 1.15 -6.68 -5.84
N PHE A 341 0.67 -7.90 -6.11
CA PHE A 341 1.52 -9.07 -6.32
C PHE A 341 2.48 -8.87 -7.51
N GLY A 342 1.97 -8.35 -8.63
CA GLY A 342 2.79 -8.03 -9.80
C GLY A 342 3.84 -6.95 -9.51
N ASN A 343 3.45 -5.91 -8.81
CA ASN A 343 4.35 -4.83 -8.40
C ASN A 343 5.45 -5.33 -7.44
N HIS A 344 5.12 -6.26 -6.54
CA HIS A 344 6.12 -6.84 -5.63
C HIS A 344 7.17 -7.65 -6.38
N ALA A 345 6.75 -8.45 -7.36
CA ALA A 345 7.68 -9.18 -8.20
C ALA A 345 8.62 -8.25 -8.97
N ALA A 346 8.08 -7.19 -9.59
CA ALA A 346 8.85 -6.19 -10.32
C ALA A 346 9.86 -5.46 -9.41
N LEU A 347 9.42 -5.08 -8.20
CA LEU A 347 10.23 -4.38 -7.21
C LEU A 347 11.39 -5.25 -6.70
N THR A 348 11.10 -6.51 -6.36
CA THR A 348 12.12 -7.47 -5.91
C THR A 348 13.17 -7.73 -7.00
N PHE A 349 12.73 -7.89 -8.26
CA PHE A 349 13.65 -8.06 -9.38
C PHE A 349 14.50 -6.81 -9.60
N ALA A 350 13.91 -5.62 -9.55
CA ALA A 350 14.61 -4.35 -9.75
C ALA A 350 15.66 -4.10 -8.66
N ASP A 351 15.38 -4.45 -7.40
CA ASP A 351 16.34 -4.33 -6.30
C ASP A 351 17.50 -5.30 -6.44
N SER A 352 17.26 -6.52 -6.92
CA SER A 352 18.31 -7.52 -7.16
C SER A 352 19.32 -7.12 -8.25
N GLN A 353 19.06 -6.03 -8.94
CA GLN A 353 19.90 -5.49 -9.99
C GLN A 353 20.76 -4.34 -9.46
N GLY A 354 21.49 -3.72 -10.37
CA GLY A 354 22.48 -2.72 -10.04
C GLY A 354 23.89 -3.32 -10.06
N HIS A 355 24.87 -2.46 -10.27
CA HIS A 355 26.27 -2.87 -10.34
C HIS A 355 27.07 -1.93 -9.46
N PHE A 356 27.85 -2.52 -8.57
CA PHE A 356 28.78 -1.82 -7.68
C PHE A 356 28.05 -0.80 -6.80
N GLU A 357 28.28 0.49 -6.97
CA GLU A 357 27.88 1.54 -6.03
C GLU A 357 26.52 2.20 -6.34
N LEU A 358 25.75 1.68 -7.32
CA LEU A 358 24.45 2.28 -7.65
C LEU A 358 23.44 1.26 -8.21
N ASN A 359 22.24 1.26 -7.64
CA ASN A 359 21.07 0.68 -8.28
C ASN A 359 20.50 1.67 -9.30
N VAL A 360 20.20 1.19 -10.51
CA VAL A 360 19.69 2.00 -11.63
C VAL A 360 18.28 1.61 -12.08
N TYR A 361 17.45 1.17 -11.12
CA TYR A 361 16.03 0.84 -11.31
C TYR A 361 15.12 1.68 -10.41
N ASN A 362 15.65 2.76 -9.83
CA ASN A 362 14.98 3.57 -8.82
C ASN A 362 13.60 4.09 -9.24
N PRO A 363 13.39 4.66 -10.45
CA PRO A 363 12.08 5.20 -10.83
C PRO A 363 10.98 4.13 -10.88
N VAL A 364 11.27 2.93 -11.39
CA VAL A 364 10.27 1.85 -11.46
C VAL A 364 9.99 1.27 -10.06
N MET A 365 10.99 1.23 -9.18
CA MET A 365 10.79 0.81 -7.79
C MET A 365 9.87 1.78 -7.05
N ALA A 366 10.15 3.08 -7.13
CA ALA A 366 9.31 4.12 -6.52
C ALA A 366 7.87 4.08 -7.06
N TYR A 367 7.71 3.96 -8.38
CA TYR A 367 6.40 3.91 -9.01
C TYR A 367 5.57 2.71 -8.54
N ASN A 368 6.13 1.49 -8.60
CA ASN A 368 5.40 0.28 -8.23
C ASN A 368 5.06 0.24 -6.73
N PHE A 369 5.98 0.70 -5.88
CA PHE A 369 5.73 0.80 -4.44
C PHE A 369 4.56 1.75 -4.16
N LEU A 370 4.63 2.97 -4.67
CA LEU A 370 3.63 4.01 -4.43
C LEU A 370 2.28 3.68 -5.07
N GLN A 371 2.28 3.02 -6.24
CA GLN A 371 1.05 2.52 -6.85
C GLN A 371 0.37 1.50 -5.94
N SER A 372 1.13 0.55 -5.40
CA SER A 372 0.60 -0.47 -4.49
C SER A 372 0.00 0.16 -3.22
N VAL A 373 0.72 1.10 -2.61
CA VAL A 373 0.25 1.80 -1.41
C VAL A 373 -1.06 2.54 -1.68
N ARG A 374 -1.11 3.32 -2.76
CA ARG A 374 -2.30 4.10 -3.12
C ARG A 374 -3.49 3.20 -3.42
N LEU A 375 -3.32 2.22 -4.33
CA LEU A 375 -4.41 1.34 -4.72
C LEU A 375 -4.97 0.54 -3.54
N LEU A 376 -4.08 0.02 -2.68
CA LEU A 376 -4.50 -0.77 -1.52
C LEU A 376 -5.18 0.10 -0.46
N SER A 377 -4.72 1.34 -0.27
CA SER A 377 -5.36 2.30 0.62
C SER A 377 -6.78 2.63 0.15
N ASP A 378 -6.90 3.04 -1.11
CA ASP A 378 -8.19 3.41 -1.71
C ASP A 378 -9.16 2.23 -1.70
N ALA A 379 -8.68 1.03 -2.06
CA ALA A 379 -9.50 -0.18 -2.07
C ALA A 379 -9.93 -0.61 -0.67
N ALA A 380 -9.06 -0.47 0.35
CA ALA A 380 -9.40 -0.79 1.74
C ALA A 380 -10.51 0.14 2.26
N VAL A 381 -10.44 1.44 1.97
CA VAL A 381 -11.49 2.41 2.33
C VAL A 381 -12.78 2.10 1.58
N SER A 382 -12.71 1.94 0.25
CA SER A 382 -13.89 1.64 -0.57
C SER A 382 -14.59 0.34 -0.13
N PHE A 383 -13.82 -0.72 0.13
CA PHE A 383 -14.33 -1.99 0.62
C PHE A 383 -14.96 -1.88 2.00
N THR A 384 -14.38 -1.06 2.87
CA THR A 384 -14.95 -0.79 4.19
C THR A 384 -16.30 -0.09 4.07
N ASP A 385 -16.34 1.04 3.36
CA ASP A 385 -17.50 1.93 3.34
C ASP A 385 -18.64 1.37 2.49
N ASN A 386 -18.33 0.73 1.37
CA ASN A 386 -19.31 0.26 0.39
C ASN A 386 -19.58 -1.26 0.47
N CYS A 387 -18.90 -1.99 1.35
CA CYS A 387 -19.16 -3.42 1.55
C CYS A 387 -19.28 -3.77 3.03
N VAL A 388 -18.17 -3.77 3.78
CA VAL A 388 -18.12 -4.33 5.14
C VAL A 388 -19.14 -3.70 6.08
N THR A 389 -19.29 -2.38 6.07
CA THR A 389 -20.24 -1.67 6.95
C THR A 389 -21.67 -2.07 6.69
N GLY A 390 -22.04 -2.29 5.43
CA GLY A 390 -23.39 -2.60 4.99
C GLY A 390 -23.73 -4.09 4.86
N ILE A 391 -22.79 -5.00 5.15
CA ILE A 391 -23.09 -6.44 5.15
C ILE A 391 -24.10 -6.78 6.26
N GLU A 392 -25.10 -7.60 5.91
CA GLU A 392 -26.08 -8.16 6.85
C GLU A 392 -25.98 -9.67 6.91
N ALA A 393 -26.17 -10.25 8.10
CA ALA A 393 -26.27 -11.69 8.27
C ALA A 393 -27.66 -12.18 7.87
N ARG A 394 -27.75 -13.25 7.09
CA ARG A 394 -29.01 -13.90 6.74
C ARG A 394 -29.23 -15.07 7.68
N GLU A 395 -29.71 -14.76 8.89
CA GLU A 395 -29.80 -15.72 10.00
C GLU A 395 -30.67 -16.93 9.66
N ASP A 396 -31.75 -16.76 8.87
CA ASP A 396 -32.58 -17.90 8.44
C ASP A 396 -31.80 -18.90 7.58
N ASN A 397 -31.00 -18.41 6.62
CA ASN A 397 -30.18 -19.28 5.78
C ASN A 397 -29.06 -19.96 6.60
N ILE A 398 -28.45 -19.21 7.49
CA ILE A 398 -27.40 -19.72 8.42
C ILE A 398 -27.97 -20.82 9.28
N LYS A 399 -29.14 -20.62 9.88
CA LYS A 399 -29.84 -21.59 10.70
C LYS A 399 -30.20 -22.86 9.94
N GLN A 400 -30.80 -22.71 8.75
CA GLN A 400 -31.13 -23.85 7.88
C GLN A 400 -29.89 -24.68 7.51
N ALA A 401 -28.76 -24.03 7.18
CA ALA A 401 -27.51 -24.73 6.88
C ALA A 401 -26.99 -25.49 8.10
N LEU A 402 -27.03 -24.88 9.29
CA LEU A 402 -26.61 -25.49 10.54
C LEU A 402 -27.47 -26.73 10.89
N GLU A 403 -28.79 -26.62 10.83
CA GLU A 403 -29.75 -27.69 11.13
C GLU A 403 -29.60 -28.92 10.21
N ARG A 404 -29.16 -28.70 8.96
CA ARG A 404 -28.94 -29.75 7.97
C ARG A 404 -27.57 -30.40 8.06
N SER A 405 -26.65 -29.84 8.85
CA SER A 405 -25.27 -30.33 8.94
C SER A 405 -25.17 -31.69 9.62
N LEU A 406 -24.52 -32.63 8.95
CA LEU A 406 -24.20 -33.96 9.52
C LEU A 406 -22.99 -33.89 10.47
N MET A 407 -22.23 -32.78 10.50
CA MET A 407 -21.03 -32.65 11.33
C MET A 407 -21.35 -32.36 12.79
N LEU A 408 -22.60 -32.04 13.12
CA LEU A 408 -23.10 -31.96 14.48
C LEU A 408 -22.96 -33.31 15.22
N VAL A 409 -22.90 -34.44 14.50
CA VAL A 409 -22.64 -35.78 15.04
C VAL A 409 -21.35 -35.86 15.85
N THR A 410 -20.41 -34.94 15.62
CA THR A 410 -19.15 -34.88 16.39
C THR A 410 -19.40 -34.78 17.90
N ALA A 411 -20.51 -34.15 18.32
CA ALA A 411 -20.90 -34.06 19.73
C ALA A 411 -21.21 -35.43 20.36
N LEU A 412 -21.60 -36.43 19.57
CA LEU A 412 -21.89 -37.79 20.07
C LEU A 412 -20.62 -38.63 20.33
N ALA A 413 -19.52 -38.31 19.66
CA ALA A 413 -18.31 -39.13 19.69
C ALA A 413 -17.72 -39.32 21.11
N PRO A 414 -17.69 -38.34 22.02
CA PRO A 414 -17.17 -38.51 23.36
C PRO A 414 -17.95 -39.53 24.18
N LYS A 415 -19.28 -39.65 23.99
CA LYS A 415 -20.15 -40.58 24.76
C LYS A 415 -20.34 -41.92 24.07
N TYR A 416 -20.52 -41.91 22.75
CA TYR A 416 -20.91 -43.13 22.00
C TYR A 416 -19.81 -43.70 21.11
N GLY A 417 -18.64 -43.07 21.06
CA GLY A 417 -17.49 -43.49 20.27
C GLY A 417 -17.55 -42.95 18.81
N TYR A 418 -16.37 -42.79 18.23
CA TYR A 418 -16.19 -42.25 16.90
C TYR A 418 -16.88 -43.07 15.79
N ASP A 419 -16.70 -44.41 15.83
CA ASP A 419 -17.22 -45.28 14.76
C ASP A 419 -18.76 -45.33 14.73
N ARG A 420 -19.41 -45.27 15.88
CA ARG A 420 -20.87 -45.23 15.98
C ARG A 420 -21.39 -43.88 15.47
N ALA A 421 -20.77 -42.78 15.86
CA ALA A 421 -21.11 -41.45 15.38
C ALA A 421 -20.93 -41.35 13.84
N ALA A 422 -19.81 -41.87 13.31
CA ALA A 422 -19.56 -41.91 11.86
C ALA A 422 -20.59 -42.76 11.10
N LYS A 423 -21.01 -43.90 11.67
CA LYS A 423 -22.08 -44.73 11.08
C LYS A 423 -23.40 -43.99 11.00
N ILE A 424 -23.81 -43.31 12.07
CA ILE A 424 -25.04 -42.49 12.09
C ILE A 424 -25.00 -41.42 11.01
N ALA A 425 -23.92 -40.64 10.90
CA ALA A 425 -23.78 -39.58 9.90
C ALA A 425 -23.84 -40.16 8.47
N LYS A 426 -23.10 -41.22 8.17
CA LYS A 426 -23.11 -41.91 6.88
C LYS A 426 -24.48 -42.41 6.49
N THR A 427 -25.21 -42.97 7.46
CA THR A 427 -26.57 -43.49 7.25
C THR A 427 -27.56 -42.36 6.99
N ALA A 428 -27.49 -41.29 7.76
CA ALA A 428 -28.30 -40.10 7.56
C ALA A 428 -28.07 -39.49 6.16
N HIS A 429 -26.80 -39.38 5.75
CA HIS A 429 -26.44 -38.91 4.38
C HIS A 429 -27.04 -39.79 3.28
N LYS A 430 -26.84 -41.11 3.39
CA LYS A 430 -27.34 -42.09 2.40
C LYS A 430 -28.87 -42.10 2.29
N ASN A 431 -29.55 -41.95 3.40
CA ASN A 431 -31.02 -42.01 3.46
C ASN A 431 -31.69 -40.63 3.22
N GLY A 432 -30.94 -39.51 3.20
CA GLY A 432 -31.49 -38.17 3.16
C GLY A 432 -32.27 -37.80 4.42
N THR A 433 -31.93 -38.42 5.56
CA THR A 433 -32.60 -38.24 6.88
C THR A 433 -31.75 -37.33 7.77
N THR A 434 -32.32 -36.92 8.91
CA THR A 434 -31.59 -36.15 9.94
C THR A 434 -30.71 -37.03 10.82
N LEU A 435 -29.71 -36.43 11.44
CA LEU A 435 -28.87 -37.12 12.45
C LEU A 435 -29.72 -37.66 13.59
N ARG A 436 -30.72 -36.90 14.01
CA ARG A 436 -31.61 -37.30 15.11
C ARG A 436 -32.41 -38.56 14.80
N GLU A 437 -33.02 -38.61 13.58
CA GLU A 437 -33.76 -39.76 13.13
C GLU A 437 -32.89 -41.04 13.10
N GLU A 438 -31.70 -40.96 12.55
CA GLU A 438 -30.80 -42.11 12.45
C GLU A 438 -30.15 -42.48 13.78
N ALA A 439 -29.90 -41.53 14.67
CA ALA A 439 -29.43 -41.79 16.04
C ALA A 439 -30.48 -42.58 16.86
N VAL A 440 -31.75 -42.16 16.76
CA VAL A 440 -32.86 -42.87 17.42
C VAL A 440 -33.05 -44.30 16.87
N LYS A 441 -32.95 -44.46 15.53
CA LYS A 441 -32.99 -45.81 14.93
C LYS A 441 -31.81 -46.71 15.33
N ASP A 442 -30.65 -46.09 15.59
CA ASP A 442 -29.45 -46.81 16.08
C ASP A 442 -29.49 -47.06 17.61
N GLY A 443 -30.62 -46.71 18.29
CA GLY A 443 -30.85 -46.99 19.70
C GLY A 443 -30.31 -45.93 20.66
N ILE A 444 -30.08 -44.71 20.22
CA ILE A 444 -29.80 -43.57 21.10
C ILE A 444 -31.13 -42.94 21.51
N ASP A 445 -31.33 -42.72 22.82
CA ASP A 445 -32.52 -42.05 23.31
C ASP A 445 -32.65 -40.64 22.75
N ALA A 446 -33.85 -40.22 22.34
CA ALA A 446 -34.10 -38.95 21.72
C ALA A 446 -33.73 -37.76 22.62
N ALA A 447 -34.08 -37.86 23.92
CA ALA A 447 -33.76 -36.83 24.89
C ALA A 447 -32.24 -36.74 25.14
N ASP A 448 -31.55 -37.89 25.13
CA ASP A 448 -30.11 -37.95 25.23
C ASP A 448 -29.40 -37.28 23.99
N PHE A 449 -29.92 -37.56 22.81
CA PHE A 449 -29.45 -36.88 21.58
C PHE A 449 -29.62 -35.37 21.67
N ASP A 450 -30.81 -34.91 22.03
CA ASP A 450 -31.14 -33.50 22.12
C ASP A 450 -30.34 -32.76 23.22
N ALA A 451 -29.97 -33.48 24.28
CA ALA A 451 -29.11 -32.95 25.36
C ALA A 451 -27.63 -32.83 24.97
N ILE A 452 -27.15 -33.69 24.06
CA ILE A 452 -25.72 -33.75 23.66
C ILE A 452 -25.45 -32.92 22.42
N VAL A 453 -26.31 -33.02 21.41
CA VAL A 453 -26.10 -32.36 20.10
C VAL A 453 -26.63 -30.96 20.17
N ARG A 454 -25.90 -30.10 20.85
CA ARG A 454 -26.18 -28.68 21.01
C ARG A 454 -25.08 -27.85 20.36
N PRO A 455 -25.34 -27.14 19.25
CA PRO A 455 -24.34 -26.34 18.58
C PRO A 455 -23.64 -25.32 19.48
N GLU A 456 -24.37 -24.76 20.47
CA GLU A 456 -23.84 -23.79 21.45
C GLU A 456 -22.72 -24.39 22.31
N ASP A 457 -22.75 -25.68 22.54
CA ASP A 457 -21.77 -26.41 23.35
C ASP A 457 -20.53 -26.84 22.52
N MET A 458 -20.49 -26.52 21.23
CA MET A 458 -19.42 -26.91 20.29
C MET A 458 -18.52 -25.75 19.90
N LEU A 459 -18.68 -24.57 20.50
CA LEU A 459 -18.02 -23.30 20.04
C LEU A 459 -16.64 -23.08 20.68
N GLY A 460 -16.17 -23.93 21.55
CA GLY A 460 -14.89 -23.78 22.23
C GLY A 460 -14.51 -25.01 23.08
N PRO A 461 -13.35 -24.98 23.73
CA PRO A 461 -12.92 -26.04 24.62
C PRO A 461 -13.86 -26.15 25.85
N LYS A 462 -14.04 -27.40 26.36
CA LYS A 462 -14.79 -27.69 27.58
C LYS A 462 -13.83 -28.05 28.69
#